data_e9eec01345e91187098d2047c62eddbf
#
_entry.id   e9eec01345e91187098d2047c62eddbf
#
_cell.length_a   1.000
_cell.length_b   1.000
_cell.length_c   1.000
_cell.angle_alpha   90.00
_cell.angle_beta   90.00
_cell.angle_gamma   90.00
#
_symmetry.space_group_name_H-M   'P 1'
#
loop_
_entity.id
_entity.type
_entity.pdbx_description
1 polymer ?
#
loop_
_entity_poly.entity_id
_entity_poly.type
_entity_poly.pdbx_seq_one_letter_code
_entity_poly.pdbx_strand_id
1 'polypeptide(L)'
;RVVTRDKLEALKDAYGLYGKDAYEALPPNVFEYTPEIVHSEEGVYPEQIPVLLAITGDPGDGIPGCKGVSSAAAPLVEEYRSLDAIYEAIEDCEGVAKKEKELNTFWKESLGIGRSPLKALKTNKEMVYLSEQLATMKRDIVIEESLEDMRLNINMKELKKQLKLYEMNSILAEVEKLNPEK
;
A
#
# COMPACT_ATOMS: atom_id res chain seq x y z
N ARG A 1 -0.29 -7.60 -6.69
CA ARG A 1 1.06 -7.11 -6.34
C ARG A 1 2.10 -7.99 -7.00
N VAL A 2 3.13 -7.40 -7.62
CA VAL A 2 4.31 -8.15 -8.08
C VAL A 2 5.16 -8.50 -6.88
N VAL A 3 5.55 -9.77 -6.77
CA VAL A 3 6.34 -10.31 -5.65
C VAL A 3 7.53 -11.11 -6.17
N THR A 4 8.52 -11.36 -5.32
CA THR A 4 9.60 -12.30 -5.66
C THR A 4 9.06 -13.72 -5.76
N ARG A 5 9.78 -14.59 -6.46
CA ARG A 5 9.37 -15.99 -6.60
C ARG A 5 9.20 -16.70 -5.26
N ASP A 6 10.16 -16.50 -4.35
CA ASP A 6 10.10 -17.14 -3.02
C ASP A 6 8.92 -16.63 -2.18
N LYS A 7 8.64 -15.31 -2.24
CA LYS A 7 7.46 -14.75 -1.57
C LYS A 7 6.15 -15.26 -2.21
N LEU A 8 6.13 -15.45 -3.53
CA LEU A 8 4.98 -16.01 -4.23
C LEU A 8 4.66 -17.43 -3.75
N GLU A 9 5.66 -18.30 -3.67
CA GLU A 9 5.47 -19.67 -3.18
C GLU A 9 5.00 -19.68 -1.71
N ALA A 10 5.61 -18.85 -0.86
CA ALA A 10 5.20 -18.71 0.53
C ALA A 10 3.74 -18.23 0.67
N LEU A 11 3.30 -17.27 -0.15
CA LEU A 11 1.92 -16.80 -0.15
C LEU A 11 0.94 -17.87 -0.65
N LYS A 12 1.32 -18.63 -1.68
CA LYS A 12 0.54 -19.77 -2.16
C LYS A 12 0.34 -20.82 -1.07
N ASP A 13 1.42 -21.17 -0.37
CA ASP A 13 1.38 -22.17 0.69
C ASP A 13 0.54 -21.71 1.88
N ALA A 14 0.66 -20.43 2.25
CA ALA A 14 -0.04 -19.86 3.41
C ALA A 14 -1.54 -19.68 3.18
N TYR A 15 -1.92 -19.21 1.99
CA TYR A 15 -3.31 -18.78 1.77
C TYR A 15 -4.12 -19.70 0.87
N GLY A 16 -3.50 -20.54 0.04
CA GLY A 16 -4.19 -21.58 -0.75
C GLY A 16 -5.45 -21.13 -1.49
N LEU A 17 -5.65 -19.80 -1.63
CA LEU A 17 -6.93 -19.17 -1.97
C LEU A 17 -7.30 -19.29 -3.43
N TYR A 18 -6.34 -19.58 -4.28
CA TYR A 18 -6.60 -19.70 -5.71
C TYR A 18 -6.35 -21.13 -6.13
N GLY A 19 -7.35 -21.74 -6.74
CA GLY A 19 -7.15 -22.96 -7.47
C GLY A 19 -6.09 -22.76 -8.57
N LYS A 20 -5.44 -23.84 -8.97
CA LYS A 20 -4.38 -23.83 -9.98
C LYS A 20 -4.74 -23.02 -11.23
N ASP A 21 -6.01 -23.09 -11.66
CA ASP A 21 -6.54 -22.42 -12.87
C ASP A 21 -6.60 -20.89 -12.72
N ALA A 22 -6.98 -20.38 -11.54
CA ALA A 22 -6.97 -18.93 -11.25
C ALA A 22 -5.55 -18.37 -11.21
N TYR A 23 -4.60 -19.17 -10.76
CA TYR A 23 -3.21 -18.83 -10.66
C TYR A 23 -2.50 -18.72 -12.00
N GLU A 24 -2.84 -19.62 -12.93
CA GLU A 24 -2.30 -19.65 -14.29
C GLU A 24 -2.78 -18.46 -15.14
N ALA A 25 -3.90 -17.82 -14.73
CA ALA A 25 -4.43 -16.62 -15.40
C ALA A 25 -3.68 -15.32 -15.01
N LEU A 26 -2.92 -15.32 -13.93
CA LEU A 26 -2.16 -14.14 -13.50
C LEU A 26 -0.81 -14.06 -14.23
N PRO A 27 -0.30 -12.84 -14.49
CA PRO A 27 1.05 -12.67 -15.00
C PRO A 27 2.10 -13.30 -14.07
N PRO A 28 3.28 -13.69 -14.58
CA PRO A 28 4.34 -14.25 -13.75
C PRO A 28 4.70 -13.37 -12.56
N ASN A 29 4.87 -13.98 -11.39
CA ASN A 29 5.22 -13.31 -10.13
C ASN A 29 4.17 -12.30 -9.62
N VAL A 30 2.92 -12.39 -10.06
CA VAL A 30 1.81 -11.61 -9.53
C VAL A 30 1.02 -12.43 -8.53
N PHE A 31 0.68 -11.82 -7.41
CA PHE A 31 -0.23 -12.38 -6.41
C PHE A 31 -1.36 -11.39 -6.15
N GLU A 32 -2.59 -11.88 -6.11
CA GLU A 32 -3.76 -11.06 -5.78
C GLU A 32 -3.95 -11.01 -4.27
N TYR A 33 -3.90 -9.79 -3.71
CA TYR A 33 -4.14 -9.55 -2.29
C TYR A 33 -5.61 -9.22 -2.09
N THR A 34 -6.35 -10.09 -1.40
CA THR A 34 -7.67 -9.75 -0.90
C THR A 34 -7.56 -8.88 0.36
N PRO A 35 -8.63 -8.20 0.80
CA PRO A 35 -8.62 -7.42 2.05
C PRO A 35 -8.16 -8.25 3.26
N GLU A 36 -8.56 -9.53 3.33
CA GLU A 36 -8.19 -10.44 4.42
C GLU A 36 -6.70 -10.78 4.40
N ILE A 37 -6.11 -10.93 3.21
CA ILE A 37 -4.68 -11.18 3.07
C ILE A 37 -3.89 -9.92 3.43
N VAL A 38 -4.35 -8.74 3.03
CA VAL A 38 -3.74 -7.48 3.46
C VAL A 38 -3.76 -7.38 4.97
N HIS A 39 -4.90 -7.65 5.60
CA HIS A 39 -5.01 -7.64 7.06
C HIS A 39 -4.07 -8.65 7.73
N SER A 40 -3.97 -9.86 7.19
CA SER A 40 -3.07 -10.90 7.73
C SER A 40 -1.58 -10.55 7.59
N GLU A 41 -1.18 -9.91 6.49
CA GLU A 41 0.22 -9.57 6.21
C GLU A 41 0.66 -8.24 6.85
N GLU A 42 -0.23 -7.23 6.89
CA GLU A 42 0.09 -5.88 7.36
C GLU A 42 -0.49 -5.55 8.75
N GLY A 43 -1.39 -6.39 9.26
CA GLY A 43 -2.08 -6.19 10.54
C GLY A 43 -3.20 -5.15 10.50
N VAL A 44 -3.57 -4.67 9.32
CA VAL A 44 -4.62 -3.68 9.11
C VAL A 44 -5.35 -3.94 7.79
N TYR A 45 -6.60 -3.49 7.66
CA TYR A 45 -7.34 -3.56 6.41
C TYR A 45 -6.88 -2.50 5.37
N PRO A 46 -7.15 -2.71 4.07
CA PRO A 46 -6.69 -1.81 3.00
C PRO A 46 -7.03 -0.33 3.20
N GLU A 47 -8.20 -0.02 3.73
CA GLU A 47 -8.64 1.34 4.01
C GLU A 47 -7.85 2.04 5.13
N GLN A 48 -7.17 1.26 5.97
CA GLN A 48 -6.37 1.74 7.08
C GLN A 48 -4.89 1.93 6.71
N ILE A 49 -4.47 1.50 5.53
CA ILE A 49 -3.07 1.62 5.06
C ILE A 49 -2.55 3.06 5.09
N PRO A 50 -3.31 4.10 4.69
CA PRO A 50 -2.84 5.48 4.83
C PRO A 50 -2.51 5.86 6.26
N VAL A 51 -3.32 5.45 7.23
CA VAL A 51 -3.10 5.68 8.67
C VAL A 51 -1.87 4.91 9.16
N LEU A 52 -1.69 3.67 8.71
CA LEU A 52 -0.50 2.87 9.01
C LEU A 52 0.76 3.59 8.50
N LEU A 53 0.77 4.02 7.25
CA LEU A 53 1.90 4.75 6.64
C LEU A 53 2.13 6.11 7.29
N ALA A 54 1.08 6.76 7.78
CA ALA A 54 1.21 8.01 8.54
C ALA A 54 2.08 7.83 9.79
N ILE A 55 2.00 6.67 10.44
CA ILE A 55 2.78 6.35 11.64
C ILE A 55 4.12 5.71 11.29
N THR A 56 4.14 4.70 10.41
CA THR A 56 5.38 3.99 10.04
C THR A 56 6.32 4.82 9.19
N GLY A 57 5.77 5.69 8.36
CA GLY A 57 6.43 6.32 7.22
C GLY A 57 6.60 5.38 6.03
N ASP A 58 6.99 5.94 4.90
CA ASP A 58 7.45 5.24 3.71
C ASP A 58 8.66 5.97 3.11
N PRO A 59 9.89 5.48 3.39
CA PRO A 59 11.09 6.12 2.85
C PRO A 59 11.18 6.09 1.32
N GLY A 60 10.55 5.10 0.65
CA GLY A 60 10.52 5.00 -0.81
C GLY A 60 9.78 6.16 -1.44
N ASP A 61 8.67 6.58 -0.84
CA ASP A 61 7.83 7.68 -1.27
C ASP A 61 8.14 9.01 -0.54
N GLY A 62 9.13 9.00 0.34
CA GLY A 62 9.51 10.19 1.12
C GLY A 62 8.53 10.57 2.23
N ILE A 63 7.68 9.65 2.67
CA ILE A 63 6.72 9.85 3.77
C ILE A 63 7.47 9.71 5.10
N PRO A 64 7.54 10.76 5.94
CA PRO A 64 8.43 10.75 7.10
C PRO A 64 7.97 9.85 8.26
N GLY A 65 6.67 9.75 8.52
CA GLY A 65 6.11 8.99 9.63
C GLY A 65 6.50 9.51 11.01
N CYS A 66 6.34 8.66 12.03
CA CYS A 66 6.73 8.90 13.41
C CYS A 66 7.89 7.98 13.81
N LYS A 67 9.10 8.54 13.94
CA LYS A 67 10.30 7.76 14.24
C LYS A 67 10.20 6.98 15.55
N GLY A 68 10.54 5.70 15.50
CA GLY A 68 10.61 4.82 16.68
C GLY A 68 9.26 4.27 17.16
N VAL A 69 8.22 4.35 16.33
CA VAL A 69 6.85 3.91 16.64
C VAL A 69 6.35 2.79 15.70
N SER A 70 7.15 2.38 14.73
CA SER A 70 6.71 1.43 13.67
C SER A 70 6.09 0.14 14.22
N SER A 71 6.66 -0.44 15.29
CA SER A 71 6.13 -1.68 15.88
C SER A 71 4.80 -1.51 16.62
N ALA A 72 4.42 -0.27 16.97
CA ALA A 72 3.15 0.03 17.60
C ALA A 72 2.08 0.44 16.59
N ALA A 73 2.45 0.72 15.35
CA ALA A 73 1.56 1.31 14.36
C ALA A 73 0.36 0.41 14.04
N ALA A 74 0.61 -0.83 13.61
CA ALA A 74 -0.48 -1.73 13.23
C ALA A 74 -1.44 -2.01 14.40
N PRO A 75 -1.00 -2.35 15.62
CA PRO A 75 -1.91 -2.52 16.76
C PRO A 75 -2.73 -1.25 17.10
N LEU A 76 -2.14 -0.07 17.01
CA LEU A 76 -2.87 1.18 17.22
C LEU A 76 -3.92 1.42 16.15
N VAL A 77 -3.54 1.23 14.89
CA VAL A 77 -4.45 1.47 13.76
C VAL A 77 -5.58 0.43 13.75
N GLU A 78 -5.30 -0.83 14.09
CA GLU A 78 -6.32 -1.87 14.21
C GLU A 78 -7.35 -1.54 15.29
N GLU A 79 -6.90 -1.03 16.45
CA GLU A 79 -7.79 -0.65 17.58
C GLU A 79 -8.59 0.61 17.29
N TYR A 80 -7.90 1.70 16.91
CA TYR A 80 -8.49 3.04 16.85
C TYR A 80 -9.07 3.42 15.48
N ARG A 81 -8.67 2.73 14.42
CA ARG A 81 -9.13 2.90 13.04
C ARG A 81 -8.72 4.20 12.34
N SER A 82 -8.43 5.28 13.05
CA SER A 82 -8.05 6.58 12.50
C SER A 82 -7.02 7.30 13.37
N LEU A 83 -6.29 8.27 12.80
CA LEU A 83 -5.40 9.13 13.57
C LEU A 83 -6.17 9.96 14.59
N ASP A 84 -7.33 10.48 14.22
CA ASP A 84 -8.13 11.30 15.13
C ASP A 84 -8.49 10.54 16.40
N ALA A 85 -8.92 9.28 16.29
CA ALA A 85 -9.24 8.47 17.45
C ALA A 85 -8.01 8.14 18.32
N ILE A 86 -6.84 7.93 17.68
CA ILE A 86 -5.59 7.75 18.42
C ILE A 86 -5.25 9.01 19.22
N TYR A 87 -5.34 10.19 18.57
CA TYR A 87 -5.01 11.45 19.22
C TYR A 87 -6.05 11.90 20.23
N GLU A 88 -7.33 11.61 20.03
CA GLU A 88 -8.38 11.82 21.04
C GLU A 88 -8.07 11.03 22.31
N ALA A 89 -7.72 9.74 22.20
CA ALA A 89 -7.32 8.93 23.34
C ALA A 89 -6.07 9.46 24.06
N ILE A 90 -5.14 10.07 23.33
CA ILE A 90 -3.95 10.71 23.87
C ILE A 90 -4.32 12.01 24.60
N GLU A 91 -5.15 12.85 24.01
CA GLU A 91 -5.57 14.14 24.53
C GLU A 91 -6.44 14.02 25.78
N ASP A 92 -7.31 13.02 25.85
CA ASP A 92 -8.13 12.69 27.02
C ASP A 92 -7.31 12.36 28.26
N CYS A 93 -6.05 11.96 28.06
CA CYS A 93 -5.12 11.64 29.13
C CYS A 93 -4.16 12.79 29.48
N GLU A 94 -4.14 13.86 28.67
CA GLU A 94 -3.13 14.90 28.76
C GLU A 94 -3.16 15.63 30.09
N GLY A 95 -1.95 15.76 30.72
CA GLY A 95 -1.79 16.44 32.02
C GLY A 95 -2.28 15.62 33.22
N VAL A 96 -2.81 14.41 33.03
CA VAL A 96 -3.29 13.54 34.09
C VAL A 96 -2.46 12.26 34.15
N ALA A 97 -1.42 12.25 34.96
CA ALA A 97 -0.46 11.14 35.05
C ALA A 97 -1.10 9.76 35.28
N LYS A 98 -2.23 9.70 36.01
CA LYS A 98 -2.96 8.46 36.23
C LYS A 98 -3.57 7.93 34.93
N LYS A 99 -4.22 8.79 34.16
CA LYS A 99 -4.82 8.43 32.87
C LYS A 99 -3.76 8.03 31.83
N GLU A 100 -2.64 8.76 31.78
CA GLU A 100 -1.52 8.38 30.88
C GLU A 100 -0.95 6.99 31.24
N LYS A 101 -0.88 6.68 32.52
CA LYS A 101 -0.46 5.34 32.96
C LYS A 101 -1.49 4.26 32.58
N GLU A 102 -2.77 4.54 32.73
CA GLU A 102 -3.86 3.63 32.33
C GLU A 102 -3.83 3.37 30.82
N LEU A 103 -3.69 4.41 29.99
CA LEU A 103 -3.56 4.29 28.55
C LEU A 103 -2.33 3.45 28.14
N ASN A 104 -1.16 3.72 28.75
CA ASN A 104 0.04 2.95 28.50
C ASN A 104 -0.10 1.47 28.91
N THR A 105 -0.82 1.21 30.01
CA THR A 105 -1.10 -0.14 30.48
C THR A 105 -2.00 -0.86 29.49
N PHE A 106 -3.07 -0.23 29.02
CA PHE A 106 -3.96 -0.76 27.98
C PHE A 106 -3.17 -1.07 26.70
N TRP A 107 -2.37 -0.16 26.19
CA TRP A 107 -1.57 -0.41 24.99
C TRP A 107 -0.59 -1.58 25.16
N LYS A 108 -0.01 -1.70 26.35
CA LYS A 108 0.93 -2.77 26.64
C LYS A 108 0.24 -4.15 26.80
N GLU A 109 -0.83 -4.21 27.58
CA GLU A 109 -1.45 -5.47 27.99
C GLU A 109 -2.47 -5.95 26.96
N SER A 110 -3.24 -5.05 26.37
CA SER A 110 -4.31 -5.42 25.42
C SER A 110 -3.83 -5.40 23.97
N LEU A 111 -2.96 -4.44 23.59
CA LEU A 111 -2.46 -4.33 22.22
C LEU A 111 -1.07 -4.93 22.02
N GLY A 112 -0.42 -5.43 23.08
CA GLY A 112 0.92 -6.02 22.99
C GLY A 112 2.04 -5.04 22.67
N ILE A 113 1.84 -3.72 22.85
CA ILE A 113 2.82 -2.70 22.50
C ILE A 113 3.91 -2.64 23.59
N GLY A 114 5.06 -3.25 23.32
CA GLY A 114 6.15 -3.37 24.30
C GLY A 114 6.77 -2.05 24.74
N ARG A 115 6.86 -1.05 23.85
CA ARG A 115 7.37 0.30 24.15
C ARG A 115 6.30 1.34 23.85
N SER A 116 5.94 2.12 24.85
CA SER A 116 4.93 3.17 24.69
C SER A 116 5.28 4.17 23.58
N PRO A 117 4.39 4.38 22.61
CA PRO A 117 4.55 5.37 21.55
C PRO A 117 4.10 6.77 21.97
N LEU A 118 3.49 6.94 23.16
CA LEU A 118 2.79 8.14 23.61
C LEU A 118 3.62 9.43 23.43
N LYS A 119 4.86 9.44 23.93
CA LYS A 119 5.72 10.62 23.85
C LYS A 119 6.07 10.96 22.40
N ALA A 120 6.37 9.96 21.58
CA ALA A 120 6.76 10.17 20.19
C ALA A 120 5.57 10.69 19.37
N LEU A 121 4.38 10.12 19.54
CA LEU A 121 3.17 10.58 18.89
C LEU A 121 2.81 12.02 19.30
N LYS A 122 2.84 12.35 20.58
CA LYS A 122 2.63 13.74 21.04
C LYS A 122 3.59 14.72 20.40
N THR A 123 4.89 14.39 20.38
CA THR A 123 5.92 15.29 19.86
C THR A 123 5.85 15.49 18.35
N ASN A 124 5.38 14.48 17.61
CA ASN A 124 5.38 14.48 16.14
C ASN A 124 3.97 14.56 15.54
N LYS A 125 2.97 15.04 16.29
CA LYS A 125 1.57 15.06 15.85
C LYS A 125 1.40 15.66 14.45
N GLU A 126 1.92 16.85 14.22
CA GLU A 126 1.82 17.54 12.92
C GLU A 126 2.47 16.74 11.79
N MET A 127 3.63 16.11 12.07
CA MET A 127 4.32 15.29 11.07
C MET A 127 3.54 14.02 10.73
N VAL A 128 2.85 13.41 11.69
CA VAL A 128 2.00 12.22 11.45
C VAL A 128 0.80 12.59 10.59
N TYR A 129 0.12 13.71 10.86
CA TYR A 129 -0.97 14.19 10.00
C TYR A 129 -0.50 14.57 8.60
N LEU A 130 0.65 15.21 8.48
CA LEU A 130 1.25 15.48 7.16
C LEU A 130 1.54 14.17 6.42
N SER A 131 2.06 13.17 7.11
CA SER A 131 2.34 11.86 6.53
C SER A 131 1.07 11.15 6.06
N GLU A 132 -0.06 11.28 6.79
CA GLU A 132 -1.36 10.77 6.36
C GLU A 132 -1.83 11.44 5.07
N GLN A 133 -1.71 12.77 4.99
CA GLN A 133 -2.05 13.51 3.77
C GLN A 133 -1.22 13.06 2.56
N LEU A 134 0.08 12.81 2.77
CA LEU A 134 0.97 12.31 1.72
C LEU A 134 0.65 10.86 1.31
N ALA A 135 0.27 10.01 2.28
CA ALA A 135 -0.09 8.61 2.02
C ALA A 135 -1.48 8.44 1.40
N THR A 136 -2.35 9.45 1.54
CA THR A 136 -3.73 9.37 1.05
C THR A 136 -3.81 9.73 -0.42
N MET A 137 -4.20 8.76 -1.24
CA MET A 137 -4.37 8.98 -2.68
C MET A 137 -5.56 9.90 -2.97
N LYS A 138 -5.34 10.86 -3.85
CA LYS A 138 -6.39 11.71 -4.37
C LYS A 138 -7.28 10.93 -5.34
N ARG A 139 -8.58 10.84 -5.05
CA ARG A 139 -9.56 10.04 -5.83
C ARG A 139 -10.59 10.86 -6.59
N ASP A 140 -10.50 12.18 -6.50
CA ASP A 140 -11.43 13.14 -7.09
C ASP A 140 -10.85 13.90 -8.29
N ILE A 141 -9.78 13.34 -8.89
CA ILE A 141 -9.21 13.90 -10.11
C ILE A 141 -10.16 13.62 -11.27
N VAL A 142 -10.60 14.68 -11.94
CA VAL A 142 -11.43 14.56 -13.14
C VAL A 142 -10.56 14.10 -14.30
N ILE A 143 -10.92 12.97 -14.91
CA ILE A 143 -10.33 12.45 -16.13
C ILE A 143 -11.35 12.74 -17.24
N GLU A 144 -10.97 13.55 -18.21
CA GLU A 144 -11.85 13.96 -19.31
C GLU A 144 -12.03 12.85 -20.36
N GLU A 145 -11.04 11.95 -20.48
CA GLU A 145 -11.05 10.84 -21.41
C GLU A 145 -11.97 9.72 -20.93
N SER A 146 -12.79 9.20 -21.83
CA SER A 146 -13.60 8.01 -21.59
C SER A 146 -12.78 6.72 -21.73
N LEU A 147 -13.28 5.59 -21.21
CA LEU A 147 -12.66 4.30 -21.44
C LEU A 147 -12.58 3.91 -22.94
N GLU A 148 -13.51 4.42 -23.76
CA GLU A 148 -13.48 4.20 -25.22
C GLU A 148 -12.31 4.96 -25.85
N ASP A 149 -12.01 6.17 -25.38
CA ASP A 149 -10.86 6.97 -25.88
C ASP A 149 -9.53 6.29 -25.51
N MET A 150 -9.52 5.52 -24.43
CA MET A 150 -8.34 4.76 -23.98
C MET A 150 -8.16 3.43 -24.72
N ARG A 151 -9.05 3.05 -25.62
CA ARG A 151 -8.87 1.83 -26.43
C ARG A 151 -7.60 1.90 -27.26
N LEU A 152 -6.80 0.84 -27.16
CA LEU A 152 -5.59 0.72 -27.95
C LEU A 152 -5.93 0.68 -29.44
N ASN A 153 -5.59 1.76 -30.14
CA ASN A 153 -5.74 1.89 -31.58
C ASN A 153 -4.36 2.10 -32.21
N ILE A 154 -3.75 1.02 -32.63
CA ILE A 154 -2.39 1.04 -33.16
C ILE A 154 -2.43 1.24 -34.67
N ASN A 155 -1.88 2.36 -35.15
CA ASN A 155 -1.56 2.50 -36.56
C ASN A 155 -0.31 1.68 -36.90
N MET A 156 -0.52 0.45 -37.39
CA MET A 156 0.55 -0.49 -37.65
C MET A 156 1.58 0.02 -38.67
N LYS A 157 1.15 0.81 -39.65
CA LYS A 157 2.05 1.40 -40.64
C LYS A 157 3.00 2.44 -40.00
N GLU A 158 2.47 3.31 -39.17
CA GLU A 158 3.28 4.31 -38.47
C GLU A 158 4.16 3.64 -37.39
N LEU A 159 3.64 2.66 -36.66
CA LEU A 159 4.43 1.89 -35.71
C LEU A 159 5.65 1.25 -36.39
N LYS A 160 5.47 0.52 -37.47
CA LYS A 160 6.58 -0.10 -38.21
C LYS A 160 7.59 0.94 -38.70
N LYS A 161 7.13 2.11 -39.15
CA LYS A 161 8.01 3.20 -39.57
C LYS A 161 8.85 3.75 -38.39
N GLN A 162 8.22 3.96 -37.24
CA GLN A 162 8.93 4.45 -36.04
C GLN A 162 9.92 3.40 -35.52
N LEU A 163 9.53 2.12 -35.47
CA LEU A 163 10.44 1.07 -35.07
C LEU A 163 11.69 0.96 -35.97
N LYS A 164 11.52 1.16 -37.28
CA LYS A 164 12.65 1.24 -38.23
C LYS A 164 13.53 2.48 -38.00
N LEU A 165 12.90 3.62 -37.76
CA LEU A 165 13.61 4.87 -37.50
C LEU A 165 14.51 4.79 -36.26
N TYR A 166 14.02 4.14 -35.20
CA TYR A 166 14.76 3.97 -33.95
C TYR A 166 15.58 2.67 -33.90
N GLU A 167 15.73 1.95 -35.00
CA GLU A 167 16.51 0.72 -35.13
C GLU A 167 16.09 -0.40 -34.15
N MET A 168 14.80 -0.40 -33.74
CA MET A 168 14.24 -1.40 -32.83
C MET A 168 13.89 -2.71 -33.57
N ASN A 169 14.88 -3.33 -34.18
CA ASN A 169 14.70 -4.44 -35.13
C ASN A 169 14.08 -5.70 -34.50
N SER A 170 14.39 -6.00 -33.23
CA SER A 170 13.78 -7.15 -32.55
C SER A 170 12.28 -6.98 -32.34
N ILE A 171 11.84 -5.79 -31.93
CA ILE A 171 10.42 -5.48 -31.73
C ILE A 171 9.71 -5.42 -33.09
N LEU A 172 10.35 -4.84 -34.10
CA LEU A 172 9.80 -4.81 -35.44
C LEU A 172 9.51 -6.22 -35.97
N ALA A 173 10.42 -7.16 -35.79
CA ALA A 173 10.24 -8.55 -36.21
C ALA A 173 9.06 -9.24 -35.49
N GLU A 174 8.84 -8.93 -34.20
CA GLU A 174 7.66 -9.45 -33.47
C GLU A 174 6.35 -8.80 -33.99
N VAL A 175 6.36 -7.50 -34.22
CA VAL A 175 5.19 -6.79 -34.76
C VAL A 175 4.81 -7.28 -36.18
N GLU A 176 5.80 -7.65 -36.99
CA GLU A 176 5.58 -8.21 -38.34
C GLU A 176 4.92 -9.60 -38.25
N LYS A 177 5.26 -10.42 -37.23
CA LYS A 177 4.60 -11.73 -36.99
C LYS A 177 3.14 -11.58 -36.52
N LEU A 178 2.85 -10.57 -35.70
CA LEU A 178 1.50 -10.33 -35.18
C LEU A 178 0.51 -9.85 -36.25
N ASN A 179 1.00 -9.17 -37.26
CA ASN A 179 0.19 -8.66 -38.37
C ASN A 179 0.89 -8.94 -39.70
N PRO A 180 0.91 -10.20 -40.15
CA PRO A 180 1.42 -10.51 -41.49
C PRO A 180 0.56 -9.76 -42.52
N GLU A 181 1.20 -8.96 -43.35
CA GLU A 181 0.51 -8.29 -44.45
C GLU A 181 -0.21 -9.33 -45.31
N LYS A 182 -1.58 -9.21 -45.41
CA LYS A 182 -2.34 -9.91 -46.39
C LYS A 182 -2.16 -9.25 -47.73
#